data_f67572a44a1e845f072014d073194e31
#
_entry.id   f67572a44a1e845f072014d073194e31
#
_cell.length_a   1.000
_cell.length_b   1.000
_cell.length_c   1.000
_cell.angle_alpha   90.00
_cell.angle_beta   90.00
_cell.angle_gamma   90.00
#
_symmetry.space_group_name_H-M   'P 1'
#
loop_
_entity.id
_entity.type
_entity.pdbx_description
1 polymer ?
#
loop_
_entity_poly.entity_id
_entity_poly.type
_entity_poly.pdbx_seq_one_letter_code
_entity_poly.pdbx_strand_id
1 'polypeptide(L)'
;MVKETAIQLGYEEIVFLDDAAFGKDVVGKCCDYTAKYGEYKMAVAAFGNNHTRLFWTDKLLEAGYDVPSIVHPSAIVSPSAVLGPGCFIMQRAVVNTHTHVDRAALVNSGAVVDHDSVVCAGAHVGLGSVVKANCTIEQEKKVEAGEVIFSTRRKIEGVDSRALEDALYAFGFGPQCSYVKPFGEGHINETYAVYMSMEDGTEKPLYVLQRININVFKEPGKVMENIFGVTEFLRDVIRREGGDPDRETLAYIKTKSGETYFEDDEGQPWRCANFIANSVCYQMVERPEQFYQSARSFGHFLKQLGEYPAESLYETIPNFHDTVKRFEAFAQAVERDVKNRARLCRSEIEFALAREKDCGALMSRMEAGVLPLRVTHNDTKLNNILFDAESGKGLCIIDLDTIMPGLAANDFGDSIRFGASTAEEDERDLDKVHFDINLYELYVKGYLEMARDVLTPEELESLPWGARLMTFECGIRFLMDFLQGDTYFKTAYPEHNLVRARTQFRLVQEMEDQFDEMCRIVREC
;
A
#
# COMPACT_ATOMS: atom_id res chain seq x y z
N MET A 1 9.00 -25.80 42.73
CA MET A 1 9.64 -25.00 41.66
C MET A 1 9.16 -23.54 41.71
N VAL A 2 7.87 -23.21 41.44
CA VAL A 2 7.37 -21.81 41.49
C VAL A 2 7.56 -21.17 42.87
N LYS A 3 7.16 -21.85 43.97
CA LYS A 3 7.35 -21.36 45.35
C LYS A 3 8.82 -21.05 45.66
N GLU A 4 9.73 -21.91 45.25
CA GLU A 4 11.17 -21.71 45.51
C GLU A 4 11.72 -20.50 44.73
N THR A 5 11.26 -20.32 43.48
CA THR A 5 11.59 -19.12 42.68
C THR A 5 11.04 -17.86 43.34
N ALA A 6 9.79 -17.88 43.80
CA ALA A 6 9.17 -16.74 44.47
C ALA A 6 9.93 -16.36 45.76
N ILE A 7 10.37 -17.33 46.54
CA ILE A 7 11.23 -17.07 47.72
C ILE A 7 12.55 -16.38 47.30
N GLN A 8 13.19 -16.83 46.23
CA GLN A 8 14.43 -16.22 45.72
C GLN A 8 14.20 -14.78 45.21
N LEU A 9 12.97 -14.47 44.80
CA LEU A 9 12.59 -13.12 44.40
C LEU A 9 12.22 -12.20 45.58
N GLY A 10 12.28 -12.74 46.84
CA GLY A 10 12.04 -11.97 48.05
C GLY A 10 10.58 -11.96 48.52
N TYR A 11 9.74 -12.83 48.01
CA TYR A 11 8.39 -13.01 48.55
C TYR A 11 8.49 -13.85 49.85
N GLU A 12 8.10 -13.24 50.99
CA GLU A 12 8.30 -13.84 52.33
C GLU A 12 7.08 -14.66 52.76
N GLU A 13 5.88 -14.19 52.51
CA GLU A 13 4.65 -14.84 52.89
C GLU A 13 3.95 -15.44 51.67
N ILE A 14 4.08 -16.75 51.50
CA ILE A 14 3.53 -17.50 50.36
C ILE A 14 2.55 -18.56 50.90
N VAL A 15 1.29 -18.42 50.50
CA VAL A 15 0.23 -19.37 50.83
C VAL A 15 -0.37 -19.97 49.56
N PHE A 16 -1.13 -21.04 49.71
CA PHE A 16 -1.76 -21.77 48.62
C PHE A 16 -3.27 -21.82 48.76
N LEU A 17 -3.94 -21.75 47.64
CA LEU A 17 -5.29 -22.27 47.47
C LEU A 17 -5.15 -23.57 46.65
N ASP A 18 -5.65 -24.69 47.22
CA ASP A 18 -5.53 -26.00 46.59
C ASP A 18 -6.76 -26.86 46.94
N ASP A 19 -7.35 -27.50 45.92
CA ASP A 19 -8.56 -28.30 46.12
C ASP A 19 -8.29 -29.69 46.74
N ALA A 20 -7.07 -30.18 46.61
CA ALA A 20 -6.67 -31.53 47.01
C ALA A 20 -5.63 -31.56 48.15
N ALA A 21 -4.73 -30.56 48.22
CA ALA A 21 -3.67 -30.54 49.22
C ALA A 21 -4.15 -30.02 50.59
N PHE A 22 -3.50 -30.51 51.65
CA PHE A 22 -3.69 -30.05 53.01
C PHE A 22 -2.32 -29.75 53.62
N GLY A 23 -2.21 -28.67 54.37
CA GLY A 23 -0.95 -28.32 55.01
C GLY A 23 -0.99 -26.93 55.67
N LYS A 24 0.08 -26.58 56.34
CA LYS A 24 0.21 -25.35 57.11
C LYS A 24 0.06 -24.08 56.22
N ASP A 25 0.51 -24.19 54.96
CA ASP A 25 0.53 -23.07 54.01
C ASP A 25 -0.73 -23.05 53.10
N VAL A 26 -1.66 -24.03 53.25
CA VAL A 26 -2.90 -24.06 52.44
C VAL A 26 -4.01 -23.35 53.23
N VAL A 27 -4.49 -22.24 52.71
CA VAL A 27 -5.43 -21.33 53.38
C VAL A 27 -6.87 -21.38 52.83
N GLY A 28 -7.13 -22.27 51.88
CA GLY A 28 -8.43 -22.48 51.27
C GLY A 28 -8.40 -23.28 49.99
N LYS A 29 -9.56 -23.40 49.35
CA LYS A 29 -9.72 -24.01 48.03
C LYS A 29 -9.55 -22.98 46.92
N CYS A 30 -9.32 -23.42 45.67
CA CYS A 30 -9.20 -22.54 44.53
C CYS A 30 -10.40 -21.60 44.35
N CYS A 31 -11.65 -22.09 44.64
CA CYS A 31 -12.85 -21.28 44.54
C CYS A 31 -12.92 -20.12 45.58
N ASP A 32 -12.11 -20.15 46.62
CA ASP A 32 -12.08 -19.11 47.67
C ASP A 32 -11.26 -17.87 47.26
N TYR A 33 -10.71 -17.82 46.04
CA TYR A 33 -9.80 -16.76 45.58
C TYR A 33 -10.39 -15.35 45.71
N THR A 34 -11.68 -15.14 45.41
CA THR A 34 -12.32 -13.83 45.55
C THR A 34 -12.42 -13.38 47.00
N ALA A 35 -12.68 -14.32 47.94
CA ALA A 35 -12.74 -14.03 49.38
C ALA A 35 -11.36 -13.68 49.95
N LYS A 36 -10.30 -14.18 49.35
CA LYS A 36 -8.91 -13.93 49.76
C LYS A 36 -8.30 -12.64 49.21
N TYR A 37 -8.93 -11.96 48.28
CA TYR A 37 -8.44 -10.70 47.71
C TYR A 37 -8.23 -9.58 48.75
N GLY A 38 -9.03 -9.55 49.79
CA GLY A 38 -8.86 -8.59 50.88
C GLY A 38 -7.59 -8.77 51.70
N GLU A 39 -7.11 -10.03 51.80
CA GLU A 39 -5.95 -10.45 52.59
C GLU A 39 -4.68 -10.48 51.75
N TYR A 40 -4.78 -10.98 50.52
CA TYR A 40 -3.65 -11.10 49.55
C TYR A 40 -3.97 -10.32 48.27
N LYS A 41 -3.10 -9.42 47.86
CA LYS A 41 -3.26 -8.59 46.63
C LYS A 41 -2.63 -9.16 45.41
N MET A 42 -1.64 -10.07 45.58
CA MET A 42 -0.88 -10.71 44.49
C MET A 42 -1.18 -12.19 44.46
N ALA A 43 -1.38 -12.73 43.29
CA ALA A 43 -1.62 -14.17 43.10
C ALA A 43 -1.09 -14.63 41.75
N VAL A 44 -0.70 -15.90 41.64
CA VAL A 44 -0.29 -16.54 40.38
C VAL A 44 -0.88 -17.95 40.25
N ALA A 45 -1.23 -18.35 39.05
CA ALA A 45 -1.84 -19.65 38.75
C ALA A 45 -0.77 -20.72 38.47
N ALA A 46 -0.25 -21.37 39.49
CA ALA A 46 0.88 -22.32 39.37
C ALA A 46 0.44 -23.75 38.96
N PHE A 47 -0.36 -23.88 37.90
CA PHE A 47 -0.82 -25.17 37.38
C PHE A 47 0.07 -25.72 36.27
N GLY A 48 0.28 -27.04 36.27
CA GLY A 48 1.03 -27.73 35.20
C GLY A 48 0.23 -27.85 33.88
N ASN A 49 -1.10 -27.94 33.99
CA ASN A 49 -1.99 -27.98 32.83
C ASN A 49 -2.14 -26.59 32.23
N ASN A 50 -1.94 -26.47 30.92
CA ASN A 50 -1.93 -25.19 30.22
C ASN A 50 -3.28 -24.47 30.26
N HIS A 51 -4.35 -25.19 29.97
CA HIS A 51 -5.71 -24.66 30.01
C HIS A 51 -6.10 -24.18 31.42
N THR A 52 -5.86 -25.01 32.43
CA THR A 52 -6.16 -24.66 33.83
C THR A 52 -5.34 -23.44 34.29
N ARG A 53 -4.07 -23.38 33.91
CA ARG A 53 -3.19 -22.24 34.25
C ARG A 53 -3.71 -20.95 33.62
N LEU A 54 -4.07 -20.97 32.34
CA LEU A 54 -4.62 -19.81 31.64
C LEU A 54 -5.96 -19.38 32.23
N PHE A 55 -6.89 -20.32 32.40
CA PHE A 55 -8.21 -20.07 33.02
C PHE A 55 -8.10 -19.36 34.38
N TRP A 56 -7.26 -19.87 35.27
CA TRP A 56 -7.11 -19.27 36.59
C TRP A 56 -6.37 -17.93 36.57
N THR A 57 -5.41 -17.75 35.65
CA THR A 57 -4.77 -16.45 35.44
C THR A 57 -5.79 -15.40 35.02
N ASP A 58 -6.67 -15.71 34.06
CA ASP A 58 -7.75 -14.80 33.62
C ASP A 58 -8.72 -14.49 34.77
N LYS A 59 -9.10 -15.48 35.58
CA LYS A 59 -9.95 -15.30 36.79
C LYS A 59 -9.31 -14.39 37.83
N LEU A 60 -8.03 -14.50 38.08
CA LEU A 60 -7.30 -13.64 39.00
C LEU A 60 -7.25 -12.19 38.49
N LEU A 61 -7.00 -11.99 37.20
CA LEU A 61 -7.02 -10.66 36.57
C LEU A 61 -8.42 -10.02 36.62
N GLU A 62 -9.47 -10.78 36.30
CA GLU A 62 -10.87 -10.34 36.40
C GLU A 62 -11.25 -9.90 37.84
N ALA A 63 -10.71 -10.60 38.86
CA ALA A 63 -10.95 -10.27 40.26
C ALA A 63 -10.11 -9.10 40.77
N GLY A 64 -9.21 -8.54 39.95
CA GLY A 64 -8.39 -7.38 40.26
C GLY A 64 -7.09 -7.68 40.98
N TYR A 65 -6.67 -8.96 41.03
CA TYR A 65 -5.35 -9.31 41.55
C TYR A 65 -4.23 -8.72 40.71
N ASP A 66 -3.15 -8.33 41.36
CA ASP A 66 -1.85 -8.18 40.69
C ASP A 66 -1.30 -9.59 40.40
N VAL A 67 -1.06 -9.89 39.13
CA VAL A 67 -0.63 -11.21 38.66
C VAL A 67 0.77 -11.10 38.08
N PRO A 68 1.82 -11.05 38.92
CA PRO A 68 3.20 -10.85 38.48
C PRO A 68 3.71 -12.03 37.67
N SER A 69 4.59 -11.77 36.73
CA SER A 69 5.40 -12.82 36.09
C SER A 69 6.54 -13.24 37.00
N ILE A 70 6.71 -14.55 37.17
CA ILE A 70 7.73 -15.14 38.02
C ILE A 70 8.94 -15.50 37.17
N VAL A 71 9.98 -14.66 37.24
CA VAL A 71 11.23 -14.81 36.46
C VAL A 71 12.34 -15.27 37.41
N HIS A 72 12.86 -16.49 37.21
CA HIS A 72 13.93 -17.02 38.05
C HIS A 72 15.20 -16.14 37.89
N PRO A 73 15.95 -15.85 38.99
CA PRO A 73 17.14 -14.97 38.93
C PRO A 73 18.25 -15.47 37.99
N SER A 74 18.30 -16.77 37.67
CA SER A 74 19.22 -17.31 36.67
C SER A 74 18.70 -17.38 35.26
N ALA A 75 17.47 -16.92 35.01
CA ALA A 75 16.95 -16.77 33.64
C ALA A 75 17.55 -15.52 32.97
N ILE A 76 17.73 -15.58 31.68
CA ILE A 76 18.18 -14.44 30.85
C ILE A 76 17.00 -13.99 30.04
N VAL A 77 16.51 -12.76 30.31
CA VAL A 77 15.43 -12.14 29.56
C VAL A 77 15.96 -10.85 28.93
N SER A 78 15.86 -10.74 27.62
CA SER A 78 16.29 -9.54 26.90
C SER A 78 15.46 -8.32 27.36
N PRO A 79 16.08 -7.12 27.49
CA PRO A 79 15.36 -5.90 27.81
C PRO A 79 14.24 -5.52 26.83
N SER A 80 14.33 -5.97 25.58
CA SER A 80 13.31 -5.76 24.54
C SER A 80 12.26 -6.87 24.46
N ALA A 81 12.39 -7.94 25.28
CA ALA A 81 11.36 -8.95 25.38
C ALA A 81 10.16 -8.45 26.19
N VAL A 82 8.96 -8.81 25.78
CA VAL A 82 7.71 -8.45 26.44
C VAL A 82 7.14 -9.68 27.16
N LEU A 83 6.88 -9.55 28.47
CA LEU A 83 6.27 -10.60 29.27
C LEU A 83 4.86 -10.16 29.70
N GLY A 84 3.85 -10.95 29.35
CA GLY A 84 2.49 -10.78 29.83
C GLY A 84 2.31 -11.20 31.30
N PRO A 85 1.18 -10.92 31.95
CA PRO A 85 0.93 -11.24 33.35
C PRO A 85 0.90 -12.74 33.60
N GLY A 86 1.43 -13.16 34.77
CA GLY A 86 1.40 -14.55 35.21
C GLY A 86 2.27 -15.52 34.42
N CYS A 87 3.26 -15.02 33.69
CA CYS A 87 4.26 -15.87 33.03
C CYS A 87 5.21 -16.50 34.03
N PHE A 88 5.73 -17.67 33.68
CA PHE A 88 6.78 -18.34 34.43
C PHE A 88 8.01 -18.54 33.55
N ILE A 89 9.11 -17.86 33.88
CA ILE A 89 10.41 -18.03 33.22
C ILE A 89 11.35 -18.71 34.20
N MET A 90 11.65 -19.98 33.95
CA MET A 90 12.28 -20.84 34.94
C MET A 90 13.81 -20.82 34.87
N GLN A 91 14.47 -21.64 35.68
CA GLN A 91 15.93 -21.66 35.85
C GLN A 91 16.64 -21.79 34.51
N ARG A 92 17.62 -20.90 34.25
CA ARG A 92 18.46 -20.91 33.04
C ARG A 92 17.65 -20.86 31.72
N ALA A 93 16.39 -20.47 31.74
CA ALA A 93 15.67 -20.18 30.52
C ALA A 93 16.22 -18.91 29.88
N VAL A 94 16.21 -18.86 28.56
CA VAL A 94 16.64 -17.69 27.75
C VAL A 94 15.48 -17.22 26.92
N VAL A 95 15.16 -15.92 27.03
CA VAL A 95 14.16 -15.23 26.20
C VAL A 95 14.87 -14.09 25.51
N ASN A 96 15.08 -14.22 24.20
CA ASN A 96 15.88 -13.30 23.40
C ASN A 96 15.11 -12.03 22.98
N THR A 97 15.78 -11.19 22.21
CA THR A 97 15.30 -9.85 21.79
C THR A 97 13.97 -9.93 21.03
N HIS A 98 13.09 -8.93 21.28
CA HIS A 98 11.78 -8.78 20.63
C HIS A 98 10.86 -10.00 20.77
N THR A 99 11.16 -10.92 21.66
CA THR A 99 10.29 -12.07 21.94
C THR A 99 9.09 -11.60 22.76
N HIS A 100 7.91 -12.02 22.36
CA HIS A 100 6.68 -11.79 23.11
C HIS A 100 6.24 -13.09 23.81
N VAL A 101 6.15 -13.07 25.13
CA VAL A 101 5.64 -14.18 25.96
C VAL A 101 4.34 -13.71 26.59
N ASP A 102 3.22 -14.24 26.08
CA ASP A 102 1.88 -13.79 26.52
C ASP A 102 1.48 -14.41 27.87
N ARG A 103 0.38 -13.90 28.45
CA ARG A 103 -0.08 -14.23 29.80
C ARG A 103 -0.18 -15.73 30.09
N ALA A 104 0.13 -16.10 31.31
CA ALA A 104 0.14 -17.49 31.78
C ALA A 104 1.05 -18.46 31.00
N ALA A 105 1.92 -17.98 30.13
CA ALA A 105 2.86 -18.85 29.44
C ALA A 105 3.98 -19.33 30.35
N LEU A 106 4.53 -20.51 30.07
CA LEU A 106 5.60 -21.13 30.82
C LEU A 106 6.80 -21.40 29.90
N VAL A 107 7.94 -20.76 30.15
CA VAL A 107 9.24 -21.09 29.57
C VAL A 107 10.02 -21.87 30.63
N ASN A 108 10.12 -23.19 30.45
CA ASN A 108 10.62 -24.10 31.48
C ASN A 108 12.15 -24.08 31.56
N SER A 109 12.71 -24.76 32.57
CA SER A 109 14.13 -24.71 32.87
C SER A 109 15.01 -25.11 31.68
N GLY A 110 16.00 -24.26 31.40
CA GLY A 110 16.95 -24.46 30.30
C GLY A 110 16.38 -24.32 28.90
N ALA A 111 15.12 -23.95 28.76
CA ALA A 111 14.53 -23.69 27.45
C ALA A 111 15.06 -22.38 26.86
N VAL A 112 15.20 -22.32 25.53
CA VAL A 112 15.64 -21.14 24.79
C VAL A 112 14.53 -20.72 23.84
N VAL A 113 14.07 -19.47 23.94
CA VAL A 113 13.20 -18.85 22.96
C VAL A 113 14.00 -17.75 22.27
N ASP A 114 14.28 -17.98 20.99
CA ASP A 114 15.12 -17.10 20.20
C ASP A 114 14.34 -15.86 19.72
N HIS A 115 15.06 -14.88 19.19
CA HIS A 115 14.55 -13.55 18.89
C HIS A 115 13.32 -13.54 17.96
N ASP A 116 12.51 -12.47 18.05
CA ASP A 116 11.32 -12.23 17.21
C ASP A 116 10.30 -13.38 17.24
N SER A 117 10.25 -14.14 18.34
CA SER A 117 9.33 -15.28 18.52
C SER A 117 8.17 -14.90 19.42
N VAL A 118 7.03 -15.58 19.25
CA VAL A 118 5.81 -15.39 20.03
C VAL A 118 5.46 -16.69 20.77
N VAL A 119 5.31 -16.61 22.08
CA VAL A 119 4.78 -17.68 22.92
C VAL A 119 3.39 -17.23 23.38
N CYS A 120 2.32 -17.75 22.74
CA CYS A 120 0.95 -17.32 22.99
C CYS A 120 0.47 -17.73 24.39
N ALA A 121 -0.69 -17.17 24.79
CA ALA A 121 -1.28 -17.32 26.12
C ALA A 121 -1.38 -18.78 26.56
N GLY A 122 -0.96 -19.06 27.79
CA GLY A 122 -1.01 -20.40 28.37
C GLY A 122 -0.09 -21.45 27.72
N ALA A 123 0.70 -21.10 26.70
CA ALA A 123 1.61 -22.05 26.08
C ALA A 123 2.73 -22.49 27.03
N HIS A 124 3.33 -23.68 26.77
CA HIS A 124 4.38 -24.25 27.59
C HIS A 124 5.58 -24.67 26.73
N VAL A 125 6.66 -23.95 26.83
CA VAL A 125 7.96 -24.29 26.24
C VAL A 125 8.67 -25.24 27.19
N GLY A 126 8.81 -26.51 26.80
CA GLY A 126 9.27 -27.63 27.67
C GLY A 126 10.71 -27.50 28.13
N LEU A 127 11.12 -28.42 29.04
CA LEU A 127 12.49 -28.46 29.61
C LEU A 127 13.53 -28.57 28.50
N GLY A 128 14.52 -27.66 28.48
CA GLY A 128 15.62 -27.70 27.54
C GLY A 128 15.27 -27.68 26.07
N SER A 129 14.02 -27.30 25.72
CA SER A 129 13.58 -27.14 24.34
C SER A 129 14.13 -25.84 23.73
N VAL A 130 14.18 -25.79 22.41
CA VAL A 130 14.68 -24.62 21.67
C VAL A 130 13.62 -24.18 20.68
N VAL A 131 13.10 -22.97 20.87
CA VAL A 131 12.27 -22.28 19.89
C VAL A 131 13.20 -21.38 19.08
N LYS A 132 13.39 -21.68 17.79
CA LYS A 132 14.22 -20.89 16.89
C LYS A 132 13.58 -19.54 16.61
N ALA A 133 14.38 -18.60 16.09
CA ALA A 133 13.92 -17.27 15.73
C ALA A 133 12.67 -17.27 14.84
N ASN A 134 11.83 -16.25 15.01
CA ASN A 134 10.62 -16.05 14.21
C ASN A 134 9.62 -17.22 14.26
N CYS A 135 9.51 -17.90 15.39
CA CYS A 135 8.54 -18.97 15.61
C CYS A 135 7.35 -18.47 16.44
N THR A 136 6.18 -19.02 16.18
CA THR A 136 4.99 -18.82 17.02
C THR A 136 4.62 -20.16 17.67
N ILE A 137 4.52 -20.16 18.99
CA ILE A 137 3.94 -21.27 19.76
C ILE A 137 2.51 -20.90 20.06
N GLU A 138 1.58 -21.65 19.47
CA GLU A 138 0.13 -21.39 19.58
C GLU A 138 -0.35 -21.44 21.04
N GLN A 139 -1.53 -20.80 21.26
CA GLN A 139 -2.17 -20.78 22.59
C GLN A 139 -2.34 -22.19 23.15
N GLU A 140 -2.02 -22.33 24.45
CA GLU A 140 -2.08 -23.59 25.20
C GLU A 140 -1.26 -24.77 24.62
N LYS A 141 -0.49 -24.54 23.55
CA LYS A 141 0.41 -25.54 22.98
C LYS A 141 1.49 -25.93 23.97
N LYS A 142 1.83 -27.21 24.01
CA LYS A 142 2.99 -27.74 24.74
C LYS A 142 4.06 -28.13 23.75
N VAL A 143 5.26 -27.56 23.89
CA VAL A 143 6.50 -28.01 23.28
C VAL A 143 7.10 -29.05 24.22
N GLU A 144 7.46 -30.23 23.72
CA GLU A 144 7.97 -31.29 24.53
C GLU A 144 9.43 -31.03 24.99
N ALA A 145 9.86 -31.72 26.05
CA ALA A 145 11.21 -31.53 26.59
C ALA A 145 12.27 -31.87 25.53
N GLY A 146 13.24 -30.98 25.34
CA GLY A 146 14.34 -31.15 24.38
C GLY A 146 13.92 -30.98 22.91
N GLU A 147 12.66 -30.70 22.64
CA GLU A 147 12.16 -30.46 21.26
C GLU A 147 12.75 -29.19 20.70
N VAL A 148 13.06 -29.20 19.39
CA VAL A 148 13.51 -28.01 18.65
C VAL A 148 12.42 -27.62 17.70
N ILE A 149 11.83 -26.44 17.93
CA ILE A 149 10.85 -25.84 17.02
C ILE A 149 11.61 -24.96 16.04
N PHE A 150 11.43 -25.27 14.79
CA PHE A 150 11.92 -24.45 13.67
C PHE A 150 10.81 -23.54 13.18
N SER A 151 11.18 -22.38 12.70
CA SER A 151 10.25 -21.54 11.96
C SER A 151 9.64 -22.37 10.82
N THR A 152 8.31 -22.45 10.80
CA THR A 152 7.58 -23.04 9.66
C THR A 152 7.61 -22.12 8.45
N ARG A 153 8.35 -21.00 8.49
CA ARG A 153 8.62 -20.17 7.34
C ARG A 153 9.26 -21.05 6.27
N ARG A 154 8.42 -21.52 5.36
CA ARG A 154 8.89 -22.20 4.17
C ARG A 154 9.71 -21.18 3.39
N LYS A 155 10.92 -21.52 2.98
CA LYS A 155 11.68 -20.69 2.06
C LYS A 155 10.86 -20.58 0.77
N ILE A 156 10.35 -19.39 0.50
CA ILE A 156 9.55 -19.13 -0.69
C ILE A 156 10.51 -18.94 -1.86
N GLU A 157 10.30 -19.65 -2.94
CA GLU A 157 11.13 -19.53 -4.14
C GLU A 157 11.04 -18.11 -4.71
N GLY A 158 12.16 -17.55 -5.14
CA GLY A 158 12.24 -16.18 -5.66
C GLY A 158 12.34 -15.10 -4.58
N VAL A 159 12.36 -15.47 -3.28
CA VAL A 159 12.59 -14.53 -2.17
C VAL A 159 14.07 -14.49 -1.86
N ASP A 160 14.71 -13.39 -2.14
CA ASP A 160 16.13 -13.13 -1.92
C ASP A 160 16.39 -12.08 -0.83
N SER A 161 15.35 -11.47 -0.28
CA SER A 161 15.46 -10.48 0.78
C SER A 161 14.59 -10.79 2.00
N ARG A 162 15.09 -10.47 3.19
CA ARG A 162 14.35 -10.61 4.44
C ARG A 162 13.10 -9.71 4.46
N ALA A 163 13.21 -8.48 3.96
CA ALA A 163 12.09 -7.53 3.90
C ALA A 163 10.91 -8.08 3.10
N LEU A 164 11.18 -8.73 1.95
CA LEU A 164 10.15 -9.38 1.14
C LEU A 164 9.51 -10.57 1.88
N GLU A 165 10.32 -11.41 2.56
CA GLU A 165 9.82 -12.53 3.37
C GLU A 165 8.93 -12.04 4.51
N ASP A 166 9.34 -10.98 5.22
CA ASP A 166 8.59 -10.38 6.32
C ASP A 166 7.26 -9.77 5.84
N ALA A 167 7.28 -9.09 4.68
CA ALA A 167 6.06 -8.58 4.05
C ALA A 167 5.09 -9.71 3.69
N LEU A 168 5.55 -10.79 3.05
CA LEU A 168 4.72 -11.96 2.74
C LEU A 168 4.10 -12.56 4.01
N TYR A 169 4.87 -12.65 5.07
CA TYR A 169 4.39 -13.14 6.35
C TYR A 169 3.34 -12.21 6.99
N ALA A 170 3.57 -10.89 6.93
CA ALA A 170 2.65 -9.90 7.48
C ALA A 170 1.27 -9.98 6.81
N PHE A 171 1.20 -10.23 5.50
CA PHE A 171 -0.04 -10.43 4.76
C PHE A 171 -0.64 -11.85 4.87
N GLY A 172 -0.03 -12.73 5.66
CA GLY A 172 -0.59 -14.05 5.92
C GLY A 172 -0.23 -15.12 4.89
N PHE A 173 0.70 -14.86 4.00
CA PHE A 173 1.17 -15.84 3.02
C PHE A 173 2.09 -16.85 3.72
N GLY A 174 1.48 -17.98 4.05
CA GLY A 174 2.12 -19.09 4.76
C GLY A 174 2.46 -20.24 3.81
N PRO A 175 2.24 -21.50 4.25
CA PRO A 175 2.63 -22.70 3.50
C PRO A 175 2.02 -22.85 2.10
N GLN A 176 0.94 -22.12 1.80
CA GLN A 176 0.27 -22.13 0.49
C GLN A 176 0.97 -21.24 -0.55
N CYS A 177 1.83 -20.30 -0.13
CA CYS A 177 2.64 -19.51 -1.05
C CYS A 177 3.77 -20.38 -1.59
N SER A 178 3.77 -20.61 -2.91
CA SER A 178 4.78 -21.44 -3.59
C SER A 178 6.03 -20.65 -3.91
N TYR A 179 5.86 -19.52 -4.60
CA TYR A 179 6.95 -18.63 -4.99
C TYR A 179 6.44 -17.23 -5.32
N VAL A 180 7.38 -16.29 -5.47
CA VAL A 180 7.11 -14.94 -5.97
C VAL A 180 8.00 -14.65 -7.17
N LYS A 181 7.52 -13.76 -8.05
CA LYS A 181 8.30 -13.24 -9.19
C LYS A 181 8.18 -11.72 -9.26
N PRO A 182 9.23 -10.99 -9.64
CA PRO A 182 9.10 -9.62 -10.09
C PRO A 182 8.02 -9.52 -11.17
N PHE A 183 7.18 -8.51 -11.08
CA PHE A 183 6.00 -8.38 -11.94
C PHE A 183 5.80 -6.93 -12.39
N GLY A 184 5.41 -6.78 -13.67
CA GLY A 184 5.16 -5.46 -14.27
C GLY A 184 6.43 -4.71 -14.67
N GLU A 185 6.23 -3.64 -15.42
CA GLU A 185 7.30 -2.75 -15.91
C GLU A 185 7.29 -1.38 -15.22
N GLY A 186 6.56 -1.27 -14.10
CA GLY A 186 6.46 -0.06 -13.30
C GLY A 186 7.84 0.39 -12.77
N HIS A 187 8.07 1.71 -12.81
CA HIS A 187 9.39 2.27 -12.47
C HIS A 187 9.45 2.90 -11.08
N ILE A 188 8.31 3.06 -10.41
CA ILE A 188 8.20 3.74 -9.13
C ILE A 188 8.26 2.75 -7.98
N ASN A 189 7.35 1.77 -7.96
CA ASN A 189 7.24 0.76 -6.91
C ASN A 189 7.91 -0.55 -7.31
N GLU A 190 8.46 -1.28 -6.35
CA GLU A 190 8.88 -2.67 -6.59
C GLU A 190 7.65 -3.57 -6.48
N THR A 191 7.41 -4.36 -7.50
CA THR A 191 6.19 -5.16 -7.63
C THR A 191 6.49 -6.64 -7.83
N TYR A 192 5.76 -7.50 -7.14
CA TYR A 192 5.90 -8.94 -7.18
C TYR A 192 4.53 -9.62 -7.34
N ALA A 193 4.45 -10.59 -8.24
CA ALA A 193 3.32 -11.52 -8.30
C ALA A 193 3.54 -12.67 -7.30
N VAL A 194 2.55 -12.92 -6.45
CA VAL A 194 2.57 -13.98 -5.42
C VAL A 194 1.77 -15.17 -5.93
N TYR A 195 2.47 -16.28 -6.12
CA TYR A 195 1.90 -17.53 -6.63
C TYR A 195 1.51 -18.47 -5.48
N MET A 196 0.27 -18.93 -5.52
CA MET A 196 -0.30 -19.81 -4.50
C MET A 196 -0.55 -21.20 -5.06
N SER A 197 -0.29 -22.24 -4.23
CA SER A 197 -0.65 -23.62 -4.55
C SER A 197 -2.16 -23.80 -4.44
N MET A 198 -2.78 -24.30 -5.51
CA MET A 198 -4.21 -24.60 -5.57
C MET A 198 -4.48 -26.06 -5.16
N GLU A 199 -5.72 -26.36 -4.81
CA GLU A 199 -6.14 -27.73 -4.44
C GLU A 199 -5.92 -28.76 -5.54
N ASP A 200 -5.97 -28.34 -6.80
CA ASP A 200 -5.73 -29.18 -7.98
C ASP A 200 -4.22 -29.42 -8.27
N GLY A 201 -3.34 -28.90 -7.40
CA GLY A 201 -1.89 -28.99 -7.54
C GLY A 201 -1.29 -27.99 -8.54
N THR A 202 -2.09 -27.11 -9.12
CA THR A 202 -1.58 -26.02 -9.97
C THR A 202 -1.12 -24.84 -9.13
N GLU A 203 -0.28 -24.01 -9.71
CA GLU A 203 0.19 -22.76 -9.10
C GLU A 203 -0.33 -21.58 -9.91
N LYS A 204 -0.99 -20.63 -9.23
CA LYS A 204 -1.57 -19.45 -9.88
C LYS A 204 -1.17 -18.18 -9.15
N PRO A 205 -0.93 -17.07 -9.86
CA PRO A 205 -0.79 -15.78 -9.23
C PRO A 205 -2.16 -15.35 -8.68
N LEU A 206 -2.23 -15.13 -7.38
CA LEU A 206 -3.45 -14.67 -6.72
C LEU A 206 -3.34 -13.27 -6.14
N TYR A 207 -2.10 -12.80 -5.90
CA TYR A 207 -1.87 -11.50 -5.29
C TYR A 207 -0.72 -10.76 -5.97
N VAL A 208 -0.77 -9.43 -5.82
CA VAL A 208 0.30 -8.50 -6.18
C VAL A 208 0.80 -7.86 -4.91
N LEU A 209 2.06 -8.06 -4.57
CA LEU A 209 2.74 -7.43 -3.44
C LEU A 209 3.63 -6.30 -3.96
N GLN A 210 3.54 -5.12 -3.35
CA GLN A 210 4.30 -3.95 -3.77
C GLN A 210 4.99 -3.26 -2.59
N ARG A 211 6.25 -2.85 -2.80
CA ARG A 211 6.95 -1.92 -1.92
C ARG A 211 6.76 -0.50 -2.43
N ILE A 212 6.13 0.35 -1.62
CA ILE A 212 5.81 1.73 -1.99
C ILE A 212 7.07 2.59 -1.91
N ASN A 213 7.32 3.40 -2.92
CA ASN A 213 8.47 4.29 -2.97
C ASN A 213 8.26 5.55 -2.13
N ILE A 214 8.84 5.60 -0.94
CA ILE A 214 8.75 6.73 0.01
C ILE A 214 9.47 8.01 -0.47
N ASN A 215 10.32 7.92 -1.50
CA ASN A 215 10.92 9.13 -2.09
C ASN A 215 9.88 9.94 -2.87
N VAL A 216 8.88 9.26 -3.43
CA VAL A 216 7.76 9.88 -4.15
C VAL A 216 6.59 10.10 -3.19
N PHE A 217 6.16 9.06 -2.47
CA PHE A 217 5.01 9.09 -1.57
C PHE A 217 5.48 9.23 -0.11
N LYS A 218 5.58 10.48 0.35
CA LYS A 218 6.14 10.82 1.68
C LYS A 218 5.28 10.31 2.85
N GLU A 219 3.99 10.16 2.64
CA GLU A 219 3.01 9.78 3.66
C GLU A 219 2.22 8.54 3.20
N PRO A 220 2.82 7.34 3.20
CA PRO A 220 2.19 6.13 2.67
C PRO A 220 0.86 5.77 3.34
N GLY A 221 0.69 6.12 4.62
CA GLY A 221 -0.57 5.95 5.33
C GLY A 221 -1.73 6.69 4.65
N LYS A 222 -1.52 7.98 4.27
CA LYS A 222 -2.54 8.78 3.56
C LYS A 222 -2.82 8.23 2.16
N VAL A 223 -1.79 7.78 1.45
CA VAL A 223 -1.96 7.11 0.15
C VAL A 223 -2.86 5.89 0.31
N MET A 224 -2.59 5.05 1.30
CA MET A 224 -3.38 3.84 1.54
C MET A 224 -4.80 4.14 2.04
N GLU A 225 -5.01 5.20 2.82
CA GLU A 225 -6.36 5.64 3.21
C GLU A 225 -7.18 6.07 1.98
N ASN A 226 -6.62 6.86 1.06
CA ASN A 226 -7.27 7.22 -0.20
C ASN A 226 -7.63 5.96 -1.01
N ILE A 227 -6.67 5.08 -1.22
CA ILE A 227 -6.82 3.86 -2.02
C ILE A 227 -7.90 2.95 -1.42
N PHE A 228 -7.84 2.66 -0.13
CA PHE A 228 -8.84 1.81 0.53
C PHE A 228 -10.23 2.44 0.47
N GLY A 229 -10.35 3.72 0.77
CA GLY A 229 -11.64 4.42 0.72
C GLY A 229 -12.29 4.34 -0.66
N VAL A 230 -11.51 4.64 -1.70
CA VAL A 230 -11.99 4.62 -3.08
C VAL A 230 -12.30 3.20 -3.57
N THR A 231 -11.41 2.24 -3.33
CA THR A 231 -11.61 0.86 -3.82
C THR A 231 -12.78 0.17 -3.12
N GLU A 232 -12.97 0.35 -1.82
CA GLU A 232 -14.14 -0.20 -1.12
C GLU A 232 -15.45 0.42 -1.64
N PHE A 233 -15.46 1.74 -1.87
CA PHE A 233 -16.61 2.41 -2.47
C PHE A 233 -16.91 1.88 -3.89
N LEU A 234 -15.88 1.74 -4.73
CA LEU A 234 -16.02 1.16 -6.08
C LEU A 234 -16.58 -0.26 -6.03
N ARG A 235 -16.09 -1.10 -5.11
CA ARG A 235 -16.60 -2.47 -4.94
C ARG A 235 -18.10 -2.49 -4.66
N ASP A 236 -18.60 -1.55 -3.86
CA ASP A 236 -20.03 -1.44 -3.56
C ASP A 236 -20.83 -0.91 -4.75
N VAL A 237 -20.27 0.04 -5.52
CA VAL A 237 -20.90 0.54 -6.76
C VAL A 237 -20.99 -0.59 -7.79
N ILE A 238 -19.89 -1.30 -8.06
CA ILE A 238 -19.83 -2.41 -9.02
C ILE A 238 -20.84 -3.50 -8.67
N ARG A 239 -20.97 -3.88 -7.38
CA ARG A 239 -22.00 -4.84 -6.95
C ARG A 239 -23.42 -4.35 -7.24
N ARG A 240 -23.70 -3.06 -7.02
CA ARG A 240 -25.01 -2.45 -7.32
C ARG A 240 -25.30 -2.44 -8.84
N GLU A 241 -24.28 -2.29 -9.65
CA GLU A 241 -24.37 -2.36 -11.13
C GLU A 241 -24.44 -3.80 -11.66
N GLY A 242 -24.24 -4.82 -10.80
CA GLY A 242 -24.27 -6.24 -11.18
C GLY A 242 -22.97 -6.75 -11.78
N GLY A 243 -21.87 -6.01 -11.60
CA GLY A 243 -20.52 -6.39 -12.03
C GLY A 243 -19.79 -7.28 -11.02
N ASP A 244 -18.55 -7.63 -11.33
CA ASP A 244 -17.66 -8.46 -10.51
C ASP A 244 -16.60 -7.59 -9.81
N PRO A 245 -16.78 -7.23 -8.52
CA PRO A 245 -15.85 -6.36 -7.80
C PRO A 245 -14.48 -7.02 -7.56
N ASP A 246 -14.33 -8.31 -7.74
CA ASP A 246 -13.04 -9.00 -7.59
C ASP A 246 -12.20 -8.93 -8.88
N ARG A 247 -12.82 -8.49 -9.98
CA ARG A 247 -12.14 -8.30 -11.27
C ARG A 247 -12.15 -6.85 -11.78
N GLU A 248 -13.20 -6.08 -11.46
CA GLU A 248 -13.42 -4.76 -12.05
C GLU A 248 -12.79 -3.62 -11.23
N THR A 249 -12.29 -3.93 -10.02
CA THR A 249 -11.45 -3.02 -9.23
C THR A 249 -10.42 -3.79 -8.41
N LEU A 250 -9.38 -3.11 -7.93
CA LEU A 250 -8.40 -3.71 -7.04
C LEU A 250 -9.02 -3.95 -5.65
N ALA A 251 -8.77 -5.12 -5.08
CA ALA A 251 -9.08 -5.44 -3.69
C ALA A 251 -7.78 -5.47 -2.88
N TYR A 252 -7.54 -4.47 -2.06
CA TYR A 252 -6.38 -4.43 -1.19
C TYR A 252 -6.59 -5.27 0.07
N ILE A 253 -5.56 -5.98 0.48
CA ILE A 253 -5.60 -6.95 1.58
C ILE A 253 -4.95 -6.31 2.80
N LYS A 254 -5.62 -6.43 3.95
CA LYS A 254 -5.06 -6.03 5.24
C LYS A 254 -4.05 -7.05 5.74
N THR A 255 -3.08 -6.59 6.50
CA THR A 255 -2.15 -7.45 7.24
C THR A 255 -2.89 -8.31 8.27
N LYS A 256 -2.22 -9.31 8.84
CA LYS A 256 -2.74 -10.11 9.97
C LYS A 256 -3.10 -9.28 11.20
N SER A 257 -2.45 -8.12 11.39
CA SER A 257 -2.76 -7.16 12.47
C SER A 257 -3.92 -6.23 12.12
N GLY A 258 -4.46 -6.29 10.89
CA GLY A 258 -5.57 -5.46 10.44
C GLY A 258 -5.16 -4.14 9.79
N GLU A 259 -3.86 -3.87 9.65
CA GLU A 259 -3.32 -2.66 9.04
C GLU A 259 -3.44 -2.69 7.51
N THR A 260 -3.49 -1.52 6.88
CA THR A 260 -3.64 -1.37 5.43
C THR A 260 -2.34 -1.56 4.65
N TYR A 261 -1.22 -1.48 5.33
CA TYR A 261 0.13 -1.74 4.80
C TYR A 261 1.01 -2.30 5.91
N PHE A 262 2.13 -2.88 5.53
CA PHE A 262 3.18 -3.37 6.44
C PHE A 262 4.42 -2.49 6.28
N GLU A 263 5.07 -2.14 7.38
CA GLU A 263 6.35 -1.43 7.38
C GLU A 263 7.44 -2.40 7.82
N ASP A 264 8.48 -2.56 7.00
CA ASP A 264 9.61 -3.42 7.32
C ASP A 264 10.60 -2.76 8.29
N ASP A 265 11.63 -3.51 8.72
CA ASP A 265 12.64 -3.04 9.66
C ASP A 265 13.44 -1.81 9.17
N GLU A 266 13.39 -1.52 7.85
CA GLU A 266 14.03 -0.34 7.23
C GLU A 266 13.06 0.83 7.07
N GLY A 267 11.82 0.70 7.56
CA GLY A 267 10.77 1.70 7.42
C GLY A 267 10.19 1.78 6.02
N GLN A 268 10.30 0.70 5.21
CA GLN A 268 9.73 0.67 3.86
C GLN A 268 8.32 0.08 3.91
N PRO A 269 7.32 0.78 3.35
CA PRO A 269 5.94 0.33 3.36
C PRO A 269 5.67 -0.67 2.24
N TRP A 270 4.96 -1.75 2.58
CA TRP A 270 4.52 -2.81 1.68
C TRP A 270 3.00 -2.89 1.68
N ARG A 271 2.41 -3.06 0.52
CA ARG A 271 0.97 -3.29 0.34
C ARG A 271 0.71 -4.51 -0.51
N CYS A 272 -0.49 -5.06 -0.41
CA CYS A 272 -0.90 -6.22 -1.17
C CYS A 272 -2.30 -6.04 -1.74
N ALA A 273 -2.49 -6.44 -2.99
CA ALA A 273 -3.79 -6.47 -3.67
C ALA A 273 -4.04 -7.83 -4.33
N ASN A 274 -5.29 -8.11 -4.70
CA ASN A 274 -5.63 -9.26 -5.52
C ASN A 274 -4.96 -9.17 -6.91
N PHE A 275 -4.70 -10.33 -7.50
CA PHE A 275 -4.24 -10.43 -8.88
C PHE A 275 -5.45 -10.57 -9.82
N ILE A 276 -5.57 -9.70 -10.79
CA ILE A 276 -6.65 -9.75 -11.79
C ILE A 276 -6.25 -10.71 -12.92
N ALA A 277 -6.78 -11.91 -12.86
CA ALA A 277 -6.50 -12.96 -13.85
C ALA A 277 -7.18 -12.69 -15.20
N ASN A 278 -6.68 -13.32 -16.27
CA ASN A 278 -7.20 -13.20 -17.64
C ASN A 278 -7.32 -11.75 -18.10
N SER A 279 -6.30 -10.96 -17.79
CA SER A 279 -6.19 -9.56 -18.19
C SER A 279 -4.90 -9.30 -18.94
N VAL A 280 -4.91 -8.28 -19.79
CA VAL A 280 -3.73 -7.77 -20.51
C VAL A 280 -3.60 -6.27 -20.28
N CYS A 281 -2.36 -5.79 -20.25
CA CYS A 281 -2.03 -4.38 -20.16
C CYS A 281 -1.27 -3.98 -21.43
N TYR A 282 -1.64 -2.84 -22.04
CA TYR A 282 -0.98 -2.33 -23.24
C TYR A 282 -0.10 -1.13 -22.88
N GLN A 283 1.14 -1.13 -23.36
CA GLN A 283 2.08 -0.04 -23.10
C GLN A 283 1.85 1.17 -24.01
N MET A 284 1.26 0.96 -25.19
CA MET A 284 0.91 1.99 -26.17
C MET A 284 -0.37 1.63 -26.91
N VAL A 285 -0.95 2.59 -27.61
CA VAL A 285 -2.10 2.37 -28.49
C VAL A 285 -1.64 1.67 -29.76
N GLU A 286 -1.91 0.38 -29.88
CA GLU A 286 -1.62 -0.41 -31.10
C GLU A 286 -2.81 -0.37 -32.08
N ARG A 287 -4.02 -0.23 -31.56
CA ARG A 287 -5.27 -0.18 -32.33
C ARG A 287 -6.20 0.88 -31.74
N PRO A 288 -6.91 1.66 -32.59
CA PRO A 288 -7.83 2.70 -32.13
C PRO A 288 -8.87 2.22 -31.13
N GLU A 289 -9.33 0.98 -31.25
CA GLU A 289 -10.30 0.38 -30.33
C GLU A 289 -9.79 0.32 -28.88
N GLN A 290 -8.49 0.08 -28.67
CA GLN A 290 -7.90 0.08 -27.33
C GLN A 290 -8.01 1.47 -26.68
N PHE A 291 -7.83 2.52 -27.46
CA PHE A 291 -7.95 3.89 -26.98
C PHE A 291 -9.41 4.28 -26.69
N TYR A 292 -10.34 3.81 -27.51
CA TYR A 292 -11.77 3.96 -27.24
C TYR A 292 -12.19 3.24 -25.95
N GLN A 293 -11.75 2.00 -25.75
CA GLN A 293 -12.02 1.25 -24.51
C GLN A 293 -11.37 1.90 -23.28
N SER A 294 -10.17 2.48 -23.43
CA SER A 294 -9.52 3.27 -22.38
C SER A 294 -10.38 4.47 -21.98
N ALA A 295 -10.90 5.20 -22.97
CA ALA A 295 -11.79 6.34 -22.76
C ALA A 295 -13.06 5.94 -21.97
N ARG A 296 -13.68 4.83 -22.37
CA ARG A 296 -14.83 4.28 -21.65
C ARG A 296 -14.50 3.92 -20.21
N SER A 297 -13.33 3.31 -19.98
CA SER A 297 -12.92 2.89 -18.64
C SER A 297 -12.74 4.10 -17.71
N PHE A 298 -12.02 5.13 -18.13
CA PHE A 298 -11.84 6.34 -17.32
C PHE A 298 -13.12 7.16 -17.18
N GLY A 299 -13.95 7.23 -18.23
CA GLY A 299 -15.27 7.86 -18.14
C GLY A 299 -16.19 7.12 -17.15
N HIS A 300 -16.18 5.77 -17.16
CA HIS A 300 -16.95 4.97 -16.22
C HIS A 300 -16.42 5.12 -14.78
N PHE A 301 -15.12 5.12 -14.61
CA PHE A 301 -14.47 5.36 -13.32
C PHE A 301 -14.88 6.71 -12.70
N LEU A 302 -14.86 7.78 -13.49
CA LEU A 302 -15.35 9.09 -13.06
C LEU A 302 -16.83 9.03 -12.64
N LYS A 303 -17.66 8.35 -13.42
CA LYS A 303 -19.09 8.20 -13.13
C LYS A 303 -19.32 7.40 -11.85
N GLN A 304 -18.66 6.28 -11.68
CA GLN A 304 -18.76 5.43 -10.49
C GLN A 304 -18.35 6.17 -9.21
N LEU A 305 -17.38 7.06 -9.30
CA LEU A 305 -16.90 7.88 -8.18
C LEU A 305 -17.63 9.23 -8.04
N GLY A 306 -18.65 9.48 -8.85
CA GLY A 306 -19.38 10.74 -8.83
C GLY A 306 -20.04 11.09 -7.50
N GLU A 307 -20.39 10.09 -6.69
CA GLU A 307 -20.98 10.26 -5.34
C GLU A 307 -19.93 10.16 -4.22
N TYR A 308 -18.68 9.84 -4.53
CA TYR A 308 -17.63 9.82 -3.53
C TYR A 308 -17.20 11.25 -3.15
N PRO A 309 -17.13 11.61 -1.86
CA PRO A 309 -16.75 12.96 -1.44
C PRO A 309 -15.27 13.22 -1.71
N ALA A 310 -14.95 13.85 -2.84
CA ALA A 310 -13.58 14.11 -3.26
C ALA A 310 -12.76 14.87 -2.20
N GLU A 311 -13.39 15.78 -1.47
CA GLU A 311 -12.78 16.54 -0.36
C GLU A 311 -12.34 15.70 0.83
N SER A 312 -12.78 14.45 0.91
CA SER A 312 -12.32 13.52 1.97
C SER A 312 -10.95 12.90 1.68
N LEU A 313 -10.48 13.00 0.44
CA LEU A 313 -9.18 12.48 0.04
C LEU A 313 -8.04 13.43 0.43
N TYR A 314 -6.92 12.86 0.81
CA TYR A 314 -5.68 13.60 1.03
C TYR A 314 -5.02 13.97 -0.30
N GLU A 315 -4.51 15.19 -0.41
CA GLU A 315 -3.59 15.58 -1.46
C GLU A 315 -2.20 15.02 -1.12
N THR A 316 -1.91 13.80 -1.59
CA THR A 316 -0.68 13.07 -1.27
C THR A 316 0.56 13.61 -1.98
N ILE A 317 0.37 14.29 -3.10
CA ILE A 317 1.41 15.03 -3.83
C ILE A 317 0.93 16.48 -4.00
N PRO A 318 1.39 17.42 -3.17
CA PRO A 318 0.92 18.79 -3.20
C PRO A 318 1.10 19.48 -4.58
N ASN A 319 0.06 20.17 -5.03
CA ASN A 319 0.03 20.90 -6.31
C ASN A 319 0.35 20.01 -7.52
N PHE A 320 -0.13 18.77 -7.53
CA PHE A 320 0.30 17.78 -8.52
C PHE A 320 0.01 18.23 -9.95
N HIS A 321 -1.21 18.72 -10.23
CA HIS A 321 -1.64 19.29 -11.50
C HIS A 321 -2.04 20.77 -11.38
N ASP A 322 -1.38 21.51 -10.51
CA ASP A 322 -1.46 22.98 -10.50
C ASP A 322 -0.49 23.54 -11.53
N THR A 323 -0.98 23.72 -12.77
CA THR A 323 -0.14 24.19 -13.89
C THR A 323 0.45 25.59 -13.62
N VAL A 324 -0.22 26.44 -12.83
CA VAL A 324 0.33 27.75 -12.43
C VAL A 324 1.60 27.57 -11.60
N LYS A 325 1.53 26.73 -10.55
CA LYS A 325 2.69 26.46 -9.68
C LYS A 325 3.79 25.69 -10.39
N ARG A 326 3.43 24.77 -11.30
CA ARG A 326 4.40 24.07 -12.15
C ARG A 326 5.14 25.06 -13.05
N PHE A 327 4.43 26.03 -13.62
CA PHE A 327 5.02 27.09 -14.43
C PHE A 327 5.92 28.01 -13.62
N GLU A 328 5.51 28.44 -12.43
CA GLU A 328 6.35 29.22 -11.51
C GLU A 328 7.67 28.52 -11.18
N ALA A 329 7.60 27.22 -10.87
CA ALA A 329 8.79 26.40 -10.59
C ALA A 329 9.69 26.28 -11.84
N PHE A 330 9.11 26.11 -13.02
CA PHE A 330 9.85 26.10 -14.29
C PHE A 330 10.54 27.46 -14.54
N ALA A 331 9.85 28.59 -14.39
CA ALA A 331 10.42 29.92 -14.57
C ALA A 331 11.60 30.16 -13.62
N GLN A 332 11.49 29.73 -12.36
CA GLN A 332 12.62 29.79 -11.41
C GLN A 332 13.78 28.89 -11.82
N ALA A 333 13.52 27.71 -12.41
CA ALA A 333 14.59 26.84 -12.89
C ALA A 333 15.33 27.44 -14.09
N VAL A 334 14.61 28.13 -14.96
CA VAL A 334 15.21 28.90 -16.09
C VAL A 334 16.09 30.03 -15.59
N GLU A 335 15.60 30.82 -14.61
CA GLU A 335 16.37 31.94 -14.03
C GLU A 335 17.65 31.47 -13.33
N ARG A 336 17.57 30.35 -12.58
CA ARG A 336 18.72 29.79 -11.87
C ARG A 336 19.73 29.11 -12.76
N ASP A 337 19.29 28.47 -13.83
CA ASP A 337 20.09 27.69 -14.80
C ASP A 337 21.29 26.96 -14.19
N VAL A 338 21.05 26.19 -13.13
CA VAL A 338 22.08 25.59 -12.27
C VAL A 338 23.07 24.68 -12.99
N LYS A 339 22.76 24.25 -14.20
CA LYS A 339 23.60 23.41 -15.07
C LYS A 339 24.10 24.14 -16.32
N ASN A 340 23.80 25.44 -16.48
CA ASN A 340 24.14 26.24 -17.67
C ASN A 340 23.59 25.61 -18.98
N ARG A 341 22.40 25.02 -18.92
CA ARG A 341 21.74 24.32 -20.05
C ARG A 341 20.72 25.19 -20.77
N ALA A 342 20.29 26.34 -20.23
CA ALA A 342 19.27 27.22 -20.85
C ALA A 342 19.64 27.64 -22.28
N ARG A 343 20.93 27.83 -22.58
CA ARG A 343 21.44 28.14 -23.92
C ARG A 343 21.17 27.02 -24.95
N LEU A 344 20.99 25.77 -24.50
CA LEU A 344 20.77 24.59 -25.36
C LEU A 344 19.30 24.40 -25.75
N CYS A 345 18.37 25.08 -25.02
CA CYS A 345 16.93 24.92 -25.16
C CYS A 345 16.19 26.28 -25.16
N ARG A 346 16.80 27.29 -25.78
CA ARG A 346 16.28 28.66 -25.77
C ARG A 346 14.90 28.76 -26.44
N SER A 347 14.70 28.09 -27.57
CA SER A 347 13.43 28.05 -28.29
C SER A 347 12.32 27.40 -27.46
N GLU A 348 12.64 26.34 -26.74
CA GLU A 348 11.69 25.63 -25.86
C GLU A 348 11.31 26.50 -24.65
N ILE A 349 12.28 27.22 -24.08
CA ILE A 349 12.04 28.18 -23.00
C ILE A 349 11.12 29.32 -23.49
N GLU A 350 11.43 29.94 -24.64
CA GLU A 350 10.60 31.01 -25.23
C GLU A 350 9.19 30.50 -25.56
N PHE A 351 9.05 29.29 -26.08
CA PHE A 351 7.76 28.64 -26.32
C PHE A 351 6.93 28.51 -25.05
N ALA A 352 7.56 28.05 -23.97
CA ALA A 352 6.89 27.86 -22.68
C ALA A 352 6.49 29.21 -22.05
N LEU A 353 7.41 30.19 -22.00
CA LEU A 353 7.15 31.51 -21.43
C LEU A 353 6.02 32.27 -22.15
N ALA A 354 5.86 32.09 -23.46
CA ALA A 354 4.78 32.71 -24.22
C ALA A 354 3.38 32.22 -23.81
N ARG A 355 3.28 31.09 -23.07
CA ARG A 355 2.02 30.44 -22.65
C ARG A 355 1.68 30.61 -21.18
N GLU A 356 2.42 31.44 -20.45
CA GLU A 356 2.19 31.73 -19.02
C GLU A 356 0.72 32.06 -18.72
N LYS A 357 0.09 32.88 -19.56
CA LYS A 357 -1.31 33.34 -19.34
C LYS A 357 -2.33 32.20 -19.40
N ASP A 358 -2.03 31.14 -20.12
CA ASP A 358 -2.93 30.01 -20.30
C ASP A 358 -2.88 29.02 -19.11
N CYS A 359 -1.79 29.05 -18.31
CA CYS A 359 -1.61 28.16 -17.17
C CYS A 359 -2.75 28.24 -16.13
N GLY A 360 -3.37 29.42 -16.01
CA GLY A 360 -4.48 29.65 -15.07
C GLY A 360 -5.85 29.24 -15.60
N ALA A 361 -5.99 28.76 -16.84
CA ALA A 361 -7.29 28.56 -17.47
C ALA A 361 -8.23 27.60 -16.73
N LEU A 362 -7.70 26.54 -16.12
CA LEU A 362 -8.46 25.59 -15.30
C LEU A 362 -8.49 26.00 -13.82
N MET A 363 -7.33 26.36 -13.27
CA MET A 363 -7.19 26.65 -11.84
C MET A 363 -8.04 27.86 -11.41
N SER A 364 -8.07 28.95 -12.20
CA SER A 364 -8.91 30.12 -11.91
C SER A 364 -10.41 29.80 -11.91
N ARG A 365 -10.86 28.88 -12.75
CA ARG A 365 -12.26 28.43 -12.79
C ARG A 365 -12.61 27.52 -11.60
N MET A 366 -11.65 26.71 -11.14
CA MET A 366 -11.78 25.91 -9.93
C MET A 366 -11.87 26.82 -8.68
N GLU A 367 -10.96 27.76 -8.55
CA GLU A 367 -10.94 28.73 -7.44
C GLU A 367 -12.21 29.58 -7.38
N ALA A 368 -12.78 29.90 -8.54
CA ALA A 368 -14.08 30.60 -8.65
C ALA A 368 -15.28 29.69 -8.36
N GLY A 369 -15.09 28.40 -8.08
CA GLY A 369 -16.16 27.42 -7.83
C GLY A 369 -16.95 27.03 -9.08
N VAL A 370 -16.44 27.32 -10.29
CA VAL A 370 -17.07 26.97 -11.58
C VAL A 370 -16.79 25.51 -11.94
N LEU A 371 -15.56 25.03 -11.69
CA LEU A 371 -15.19 23.64 -11.88
C LEU A 371 -15.15 22.93 -10.53
N PRO A 372 -15.94 21.85 -10.33
CA PRO A 372 -15.92 21.09 -9.09
C PRO A 372 -14.68 20.21 -8.99
N LEU A 373 -14.26 19.92 -7.76
CA LEU A 373 -13.29 18.84 -7.50
C LEU A 373 -14.00 17.49 -7.63
N ARG A 374 -13.32 16.57 -8.28
CA ARG A 374 -13.72 15.17 -8.44
C ARG A 374 -12.65 14.26 -7.81
N VAL A 375 -12.98 13.01 -7.62
CA VAL A 375 -11.94 11.99 -7.43
C VAL A 375 -11.28 11.76 -8.77
N THR A 376 -9.98 12.04 -8.85
CA THR A 376 -9.19 11.89 -10.07
C THR A 376 -8.08 10.88 -9.89
N HIS A 377 -7.77 10.16 -10.97
CA HIS A 377 -6.67 9.20 -11.01
C HIS A 377 -5.31 9.90 -11.11
N ASN A 378 -5.24 10.99 -11.86
CA ASN A 378 -4.07 11.85 -12.10
C ASN A 378 -2.87 11.18 -12.82
N ASP A 379 -3.03 9.96 -13.33
CA ASP A 379 -2.08 9.28 -14.22
C ASP A 379 -2.86 8.33 -15.15
N THR A 380 -3.68 8.90 -16.03
CA THR A 380 -4.67 8.17 -16.84
C THR A 380 -4.10 7.61 -18.15
N LYS A 381 -2.93 7.01 -18.06
CA LYS A 381 -2.29 6.35 -19.20
C LYS A 381 -2.94 5.02 -19.53
N LEU A 382 -2.83 4.59 -20.79
CA LEU A 382 -3.34 3.32 -21.27
C LEU A 382 -2.83 2.12 -20.44
N ASN A 383 -1.57 2.16 -20.02
CA ASN A 383 -0.94 1.10 -19.23
C ASN A 383 -1.40 1.06 -17.76
N ASN A 384 -2.26 1.97 -17.33
CA ASN A 384 -2.93 1.94 -16.04
C ASN A 384 -4.34 1.33 -16.12
N ILE A 385 -4.63 0.61 -17.22
CA ILE A 385 -5.86 -0.16 -17.39
C ILE A 385 -5.50 -1.61 -17.69
N LEU A 386 -6.14 -2.53 -16.99
CA LEU A 386 -6.20 -3.92 -17.38
C LEU A 386 -7.40 -4.14 -18.30
N PHE A 387 -7.18 -4.78 -19.42
CA PHE A 387 -8.21 -5.15 -20.38
C PHE A 387 -8.51 -6.63 -20.23
N ASP A 388 -9.77 -7.01 -20.35
CA ASP A 388 -10.17 -8.40 -20.39
C ASP A 388 -9.60 -9.09 -21.63
N ALA A 389 -8.88 -10.19 -21.44
CA ALA A 389 -8.11 -10.84 -22.49
C ALA A 389 -8.98 -11.46 -23.60
N GLU A 390 -10.26 -11.77 -23.30
CA GLU A 390 -11.17 -12.38 -24.26
C GLU A 390 -11.97 -11.35 -25.04
N SER A 391 -12.56 -10.38 -24.34
CA SER A 391 -13.43 -9.38 -24.96
C SER A 391 -12.69 -8.13 -25.45
N GLY A 392 -11.47 -7.87 -24.98
CA GLY A 392 -10.71 -6.65 -25.25
C GLY A 392 -11.29 -5.38 -24.64
N LYS A 393 -12.30 -5.49 -23.78
CA LYS A 393 -12.88 -4.34 -23.06
C LYS A 393 -12.01 -3.95 -21.88
N GLY A 394 -12.05 -2.67 -21.49
CA GLY A 394 -11.45 -2.23 -20.24
C GLY A 394 -12.11 -2.95 -19.06
N LEU A 395 -11.30 -3.41 -18.12
CA LEU A 395 -11.73 -4.26 -17.02
C LEU A 395 -11.48 -3.61 -15.66
N CYS A 396 -10.24 -3.21 -15.37
CA CYS A 396 -9.85 -2.70 -14.06
C CYS A 396 -8.83 -1.57 -14.22
N ILE A 397 -9.05 -0.46 -13.54
CA ILE A 397 -8.08 0.62 -13.43
C ILE A 397 -7.11 0.28 -12.29
N ILE A 398 -5.83 0.44 -12.56
CA ILE A 398 -4.73 0.11 -11.64
C ILE A 398 -3.85 1.33 -11.39
N ASP A 399 -2.85 1.20 -10.50
CA ASP A 399 -1.91 2.26 -10.12
C ASP A 399 -2.59 3.49 -9.51
N LEU A 400 -3.34 3.26 -8.43
CA LEU A 400 -4.15 4.26 -7.74
C LEU A 400 -3.34 5.17 -6.78
N ASP A 401 -2.01 5.21 -6.90
CA ASP A 401 -1.13 5.95 -5.98
C ASP A 401 -1.34 7.46 -6.02
N THR A 402 -1.78 7.94 -7.17
CA THR A 402 -2.03 9.36 -7.41
C THR A 402 -3.51 9.75 -7.28
N ILE A 403 -4.33 8.86 -6.66
CA ILE A 403 -5.75 9.16 -6.49
C ILE A 403 -5.93 10.26 -5.44
N MET A 404 -6.42 11.40 -5.90
CA MET A 404 -6.54 12.65 -5.13
C MET A 404 -7.74 13.47 -5.62
N PRO A 405 -8.13 14.54 -4.89
CA PRO A 405 -9.05 15.52 -5.44
C PRO A 405 -8.40 16.23 -6.63
N GLY A 406 -9.13 16.36 -7.74
CA GLY A 406 -8.64 17.05 -8.94
C GLY A 406 -9.76 17.44 -9.88
N LEU A 407 -9.39 17.85 -11.09
CA LEU A 407 -10.33 18.25 -12.14
C LEU A 407 -10.50 17.11 -13.17
N ALA A 408 -11.73 16.80 -13.55
CA ALA A 408 -12.02 15.81 -14.59
C ALA A 408 -11.26 16.10 -15.90
N ALA A 409 -11.05 17.40 -16.20
CA ALA A 409 -10.29 17.84 -17.37
C ALA A 409 -8.80 17.39 -17.33
N ASN A 410 -8.20 17.26 -16.13
CA ASN A 410 -6.82 16.82 -16.01
C ASN A 410 -6.69 15.34 -16.36
N ASP A 411 -7.56 14.47 -15.82
CA ASP A 411 -7.57 13.05 -16.16
C ASP A 411 -7.83 12.82 -17.65
N PHE A 412 -8.84 13.49 -18.19
CA PHE A 412 -9.10 13.46 -19.63
C PHE A 412 -7.86 13.90 -20.43
N GLY A 413 -7.22 14.99 -20.00
CA GLY A 413 -6.08 15.58 -20.67
C GLY A 413 -4.84 14.70 -20.67
N ASP A 414 -4.55 14.02 -19.56
CA ASP A 414 -3.39 13.13 -19.47
C ASP A 414 -3.54 11.90 -20.38
N SER A 415 -4.76 11.35 -20.50
CA SER A 415 -5.05 10.30 -21.48
C SER A 415 -4.83 10.76 -22.92
N ILE A 416 -5.29 11.98 -23.28
CA ILE A 416 -5.10 12.54 -24.63
C ILE A 416 -3.62 12.76 -24.92
N ARG A 417 -2.88 13.35 -23.98
CA ARG A 417 -1.43 13.55 -24.09
C ARG A 417 -0.69 12.27 -24.44
N PHE A 418 -1.06 11.18 -23.78
CA PHE A 418 -0.40 9.89 -23.97
C PHE A 418 -0.88 9.18 -25.24
N GLY A 419 -2.19 9.13 -25.49
CA GLY A 419 -2.78 8.23 -26.48
C GLY A 419 -3.12 8.85 -27.83
N ALA A 420 -3.18 10.19 -27.95
CA ALA A 420 -3.49 10.88 -29.21
C ALA A 420 -2.22 11.42 -29.92
N SER A 421 -1.04 10.89 -29.58
CA SER A 421 0.21 11.15 -30.27
C SER A 421 0.51 10.06 -31.29
N THR A 422 1.05 10.44 -32.46
CA THR A 422 1.46 9.49 -33.50
C THR A 422 2.85 8.89 -33.25
N ALA A 423 3.60 9.37 -32.24
CA ALA A 423 4.96 8.98 -31.93
C ALA A 423 5.16 8.74 -30.43
N GLU A 424 6.24 8.06 -30.08
CA GLU A 424 6.66 7.87 -28.71
C GLU A 424 7.05 9.19 -28.03
N GLU A 425 7.01 9.21 -26.70
CA GLU A 425 7.28 10.41 -25.91
C GLU A 425 8.69 10.96 -26.11
N ASP A 426 9.66 10.13 -26.50
CA ASP A 426 11.06 10.48 -26.73
C ASP A 426 11.49 10.40 -28.22
N GLU A 427 10.52 10.51 -29.15
CA GLU A 427 10.85 10.60 -30.59
C GLU A 427 11.70 11.84 -30.88
N ARG A 428 12.84 11.65 -31.55
CA ARG A 428 13.79 12.71 -31.89
C ARG A 428 13.43 13.46 -33.16
N ASP A 429 12.72 12.79 -34.05
CA ASP A 429 12.26 13.34 -35.33
C ASP A 429 10.89 13.97 -35.16
N LEU A 430 10.85 15.26 -34.91
CA LEU A 430 9.62 16.02 -34.68
C LEU A 430 8.65 16.01 -35.88
N ASP A 431 9.12 15.68 -37.09
CA ASP A 431 8.24 15.53 -38.25
C ASP A 431 7.36 14.25 -38.18
N LYS A 432 7.63 13.36 -37.22
CA LYS A 432 6.78 12.20 -36.93
C LYS A 432 5.82 12.43 -35.78
N VAL A 433 6.01 13.50 -35.03
CA VAL A 433 5.22 13.82 -33.84
C VAL A 433 4.03 14.67 -34.25
N HIS A 434 2.84 14.07 -34.25
CA HIS A 434 1.60 14.75 -34.58
C HIS A 434 0.51 14.47 -33.54
N PHE A 435 -0.36 15.44 -33.34
CA PHE A 435 -1.60 15.27 -32.63
C PHE A 435 -2.67 14.70 -33.57
N ASP A 436 -3.11 13.47 -33.30
CA ASP A 436 -4.13 12.80 -34.11
C ASP A 436 -5.54 13.19 -33.65
N ILE A 437 -6.17 14.08 -34.39
CA ILE A 437 -7.53 14.56 -34.11
C ILE A 437 -8.58 13.44 -34.20
N ASN A 438 -8.35 12.39 -34.99
CA ASN A 438 -9.29 11.26 -35.09
C ASN A 438 -9.21 10.39 -33.83
N LEU A 439 -8.02 10.16 -33.28
CA LEU A 439 -7.87 9.50 -31.97
C LEU A 439 -8.47 10.35 -30.85
N TYR A 440 -8.29 11.68 -30.88
CA TYR A 440 -8.96 12.59 -29.97
C TYR A 440 -10.48 12.45 -30.04
N GLU A 441 -11.08 12.51 -31.23
CA GLU A 441 -12.52 12.34 -31.43
C GLU A 441 -13.00 10.97 -30.90
N LEU A 442 -12.25 9.93 -31.18
CA LEU A 442 -12.56 8.56 -30.73
C LEU A 442 -12.56 8.48 -29.20
N TYR A 443 -11.56 9.09 -28.56
CA TYR A 443 -11.49 9.16 -27.10
C TYR A 443 -12.64 9.97 -26.50
N VAL A 444 -12.94 11.15 -27.05
CA VAL A 444 -14.09 11.97 -26.63
C VAL A 444 -15.37 11.15 -26.68
N LYS A 445 -15.64 10.43 -27.76
CA LYS A 445 -16.82 9.57 -27.91
C LYS A 445 -16.90 8.51 -26.81
N GLY A 446 -15.84 7.77 -26.57
CA GLY A 446 -15.82 6.72 -25.54
C GLY A 446 -15.97 7.29 -24.13
N TYR A 447 -15.29 8.39 -23.83
CA TYR A 447 -15.33 9.04 -22.52
C TYR A 447 -16.72 9.63 -22.22
N LEU A 448 -17.30 10.36 -23.15
CA LEU A 448 -18.62 10.98 -22.99
C LEU A 448 -19.78 9.99 -23.08
N GLU A 449 -19.62 8.84 -23.74
CA GLU A 449 -20.60 7.75 -23.65
C GLU A 449 -20.84 7.33 -22.19
N MET A 450 -19.82 7.39 -21.37
CA MET A 450 -19.88 6.94 -19.96
C MET A 450 -20.08 8.09 -18.96
N ALA A 451 -19.47 9.25 -19.20
CA ALA A 451 -19.35 10.33 -18.21
C ALA A 451 -20.24 11.54 -18.47
N ARG A 452 -20.88 11.68 -19.65
CA ARG A 452 -21.59 12.89 -20.04
C ARG A 452 -22.68 13.32 -19.04
N ASP A 453 -23.40 12.37 -18.48
CA ASP A 453 -24.52 12.60 -17.56
C ASP A 453 -24.09 13.06 -16.14
N VAL A 454 -22.82 12.94 -15.82
CA VAL A 454 -22.27 13.36 -14.51
C VAL A 454 -21.38 14.59 -14.60
N LEU A 455 -20.98 15.00 -15.80
CA LEU A 455 -20.21 16.22 -16.04
C LEU A 455 -21.11 17.45 -16.16
N THR A 456 -20.69 18.56 -15.56
CA THR A 456 -21.35 19.86 -15.78
C THR A 456 -21.04 20.41 -17.16
N PRO A 457 -21.84 21.37 -17.70
CA PRO A 457 -21.52 22.04 -18.96
C PRO A 457 -20.13 22.68 -18.95
N GLU A 458 -19.73 23.26 -17.83
CA GLU A 458 -18.41 23.90 -17.64
C GLU A 458 -17.26 22.91 -17.64
N GLU A 459 -17.47 21.70 -17.07
CA GLU A 459 -16.51 20.62 -17.17
C GLU A 459 -16.36 20.13 -18.61
N LEU A 460 -17.46 19.94 -19.35
CA LEU A 460 -17.41 19.59 -20.78
C LEU A 460 -16.61 20.60 -21.60
N GLU A 461 -16.87 21.91 -21.41
CA GLU A 461 -16.11 22.98 -22.09
C GLU A 461 -14.63 23.00 -21.69
N SER A 462 -14.27 22.45 -20.54
CA SER A 462 -12.91 22.41 -20.03
C SER A 462 -12.07 21.26 -20.58
N LEU A 463 -12.66 20.19 -21.13
CA LEU A 463 -11.93 19.00 -21.61
C LEU A 463 -10.84 19.32 -22.65
N PRO A 464 -11.09 20.18 -23.69
CA PRO A 464 -10.03 20.55 -24.64
C PRO A 464 -8.86 21.30 -23.95
N TRP A 465 -9.18 22.15 -22.95
CA TRP A 465 -8.16 22.82 -22.15
C TRP A 465 -7.35 21.83 -21.33
N GLY A 466 -7.99 20.81 -20.77
CA GLY A 466 -7.30 19.72 -20.07
C GLY A 466 -6.26 19.03 -20.95
N ALA A 467 -6.64 18.64 -22.18
CA ALA A 467 -5.73 18.02 -23.14
C ALA A 467 -4.49 18.90 -23.41
N ARG A 468 -4.72 20.18 -23.72
CA ARG A 468 -3.64 21.13 -24.01
C ARG A 468 -2.76 21.40 -22.80
N LEU A 469 -3.37 21.66 -21.62
CA LEU A 469 -2.61 22.02 -20.41
C LEU A 469 -1.85 20.85 -19.82
N MET A 470 -2.40 19.65 -19.81
CA MET A 470 -1.67 18.46 -19.32
C MET A 470 -0.46 18.14 -20.20
N THR A 471 -0.60 18.28 -21.52
CA THR A 471 0.51 18.15 -22.46
C THR A 471 1.58 19.22 -22.22
N PHE A 472 1.15 20.47 -22.06
CA PHE A 472 2.05 21.59 -21.75
C PHE A 472 2.77 21.39 -20.41
N GLU A 473 2.02 21.04 -19.36
CA GLU A 473 2.58 20.80 -18.02
C GLU A 473 3.65 19.69 -18.04
N CYS A 474 3.39 18.59 -18.73
CA CYS A 474 4.37 17.53 -18.90
C CYS A 474 5.63 18.02 -19.61
N GLY A 475 5.48 18.81 -20.67
CA GLY A 475 6.58 19.42 -21.41
C GLY A 475 7.45 20.34 -20.54
N ILE A 476 6.85 21.24 -19.76
CA ILE A 476 7.63 22.12 -18.87
C ILE A 476 8.28 21.35 -17.71
N ARG A 477 7.69 20.25 -17.22
CA ARG A 477 8.31 19.39 -16.21
C ARG A 477 9.56 18.68 -16.76
N PHE A 478 9.52 18.14 -17.97
CA PHE A 478 10.71 17.58 -18.63
C PHE A 478 11.78 18.63 -18.85
N LEU A 479 11.39 19.82 -19.34
CA LEU A 479 12.34 20.90 -19.59
C LEU A 479 12.98 21.42 -18.30
N MET A 480 12.19 21.53 -17.23
CA MET A 480 12.67 21.91 -15.90
C MET A 480 13.69 20.90 -15.36
N ASP A 481 13.39 19.61 -15.44
CA ASP A 481 14.29 18.56 -14.98
C ASP A 481 15.60 18.54 -15.79
N PHE A 482 15.53 18.75 -17.12
CA PHE A 482 16.72 18.94 -17.94
C PHE A 482 17.57 20.12 -17.44
N LEU A 483 16.96 21.26 -17.16
CA LEU A 483 17.67 22.44 -16.63
C LEU A 483 18.30 22.18 -15.26
N GLN A 484 17.66 21.35 -14.43
CA GLN A 484 18.11 20.98 -13.10
C GLN A 484 19.15 19.84 -13.08
N GLY A 485 19.34 19.13 -14.19
CA GLY A 485 20.37 18.10 -14.36
C GLY A 485 19.86 16.69 -14.35
N ASP A 486 18.62 16.47 -14.79
CA ASP A 486 17.99 15.15 -14.97
C ASP A 486 17.93 14.36 -13.65
N THR A 487 17.34 14.97 -12.62
CA THR A 487 17.31 14.43 -11.25
C THR A 487 15.99 13.74 -10.88
N TYR A 488 14.92 14.05 -11.59
CA TYR A 488 13.58 13.54 -11.29
C TYR A 488 13.18 12.37 -12.21
N PHE A 489 13.27 12.56 -13.53
CA PHE A 489 12.92 11.52 -14.49
C PHE A 489 14.12 10.64 -14.82
N LYS A 490 13.90 9.33 -14.98
CA LYS A 490 14.94 8.43 -15.48
C LYS A 490 15.29 8.80 -16.92
N THR A 491 16.57 8.90 -17.22
CA THR A 491 17.09 9.22 -18.54
C THR A 491 17.95 8.08 -19.07
N ALA A 492 17.76 7.71 -20.33
CA ALA A 492 18.57 6.70 -21.01
C ALA A 492 19.83 7.30 -21.67
N TYR A 493 19.82 8.61 -21.94
CA TYR A 493 20.91 9.32 -22.59
C TYR A 493 20.89 10.81 -22.19
N PRO A 494 22.01 11.54 -22.38
CA PRO A 494 22.01 13.00 -22.24
C PRO A 494 20.96 13.64 -23.15
N GLU A 495 20.30 14.68 -22.71
CA GLU A 495 19.21 15.39 -23.45
C GLU A 495 17.89 14.62 -23.59
N HIS A 496 17.74 13.43 -22.97
CA HIS A 496 16.49 12.65 -23.05
C HIS A 496 15.27 13.48 -22.64
N ASN A 497 15.33 14.20 -21.51
CA ASN A 497 14.26 15.08 -21.07
C ASN A 497 14.03 16.28 -21.99
N LEU A 498 15.07 16.77 -22.67
CA LEU A 498 14.90 17.83 -23.67
C LEU A 498 14.16 17.32 -24.92
N VAL A 499 14.46 16.08 -25.35
CA VAL A 499 13.73 15.43 -26.46
C VAL A 499 12.26 15.27 -26.08
N ARG A 500 11.98 14.74 -24.89
CA ARG A 500 10.60 14.61 -24.36
C ARG A 500 9.87 15.95 -24.28
N ALA A 501 10.53 17.02 -23.82
CA ALA A 501 9.94 18.35 -23.79
C ALA A 501 9.55 18.83 -25.20
N ARG A 502 10.39 18.57 -26.20
CA ARG A 502 10.13 18.94 -27.60
C ARG A 502 8.93 18.21 -28.18
N THR A 503 8.80 16.91 -27.93
CA THR A 503 7.62 16.16 -28.39
C THR A 503 6.33 16.71 -27.78
N GLN A 504 6.32 17.00 -26.47
CA GLN A 504 5.16 17.58 -25.83
C GLN A 504 4.82 18.98 -26.40
N PHE A 505 5.80 19.83 -26.58
CA PHE A 505 5.57 21.18 -27.15
C PHE A 505 5.11 21.13 -28.62
N ARG A 506 5.56 20.14 -29.38
CA ARG A 506 5.06 19.90 -30.73
C ARG A 506 3.55 19.55 -30.71
N LEU A 507 3.16 18.64 -29.80
CA LEU A 507 1.74 18.29 -29.62
C LEU A 507 0.92 19.49 -29.17
N VAL A 508 1.41 20.31 -28.22
CA VAL A 508 0.72 21.54 -27.78
C VAL A 508 0.48 22.49 -28.94
N GLN A 509 1.50 22.70 -29.80
CA GLN A 509 1.35 23.57 -30.98
C GLN A 509 0.25 23.08 -31.91
N GLU A 510 0.20 21.77 -32.19
CA GLU A 510 -0.82 21.22 -33.08
C GLU A 510 -2.21 21.20 -32.44
N MET A 511 -2.32 21.04 -31.10
CA MET A 511 -3.57 21.20 -30.36
C MET A 511 -4.06 22.64 -30.42
N GLU A 512 -3.17 23.64 -30.36
CA GLU A 512 -3.52 25.05 -30.52
C GLU A 512 -4.05 25.35 -31.91
N ASP A 513 -3.40 24.84 -32.96
CA ASP A 513 -3.82 25.01 -34.35
C ASP A 513 -5.17 24.35 -34.63
N GLN A 514 -5.55 23.32 -33.88
CA GLN A 514 -6.78 22.54 -34.02
C GLN A 514 -7.80 22.80 -32.87
N PHE A 515 -7.58 23.81 -32.03
CA PHE A 515 -8.33 23.96 -30.78
C PHE A 515 -9.84 24.16 -31.00
N ASP A 516 -10.23 24.92 -32.01
CA ASP A 516 -11.65 25.12 -32.34
C ASP A 516 -12.33 23.82 -32.76
N GLU A 517 -11.61 22.95 -33.47
CA GLU A 517 -12.07 21.61 -33.87
C GLU A 517 -12.20 20.68 -32.64
N MET A 518 -11.22 20.70 -31.73
CA MET A 518 -11.32 19.97 -30.47
C MET A 518 -12.55 20.36 -29.66
N CYS A 519 -12.82 21.66 -29.55
CA CYS A 519 -14.01 22.18 -28.89
C CYS A 519 -15.31 21.77 -29.61
N ARG A 520 -15.32 21.76 -30.95
CA ARG A 520 -16.48 21.34 -31.76
C ARG A 520 -16.80 19.85 -31.48
N ILE A 521 -15.79 18.99 -31.51
CA ILE A 521 -15.95 17.55 -31.28
C ILE A 521 -16.59 17.28 -29.90
N VAL A 522 -16.15 17.94 -28.83
CA VAL A 522 -16.72 17.74 -27.48
C VAL A 522 -18.19 18.20 -27.43
N ARG A 523 -18.56 19.28 -28.15
CA ARG A 523 -19.94 19.75 -28.18
C ARG A 523 -20.88 18.82 -28.96
N GLU A 524 -20.40 18.22 -30.05
CA GLU A 524 -21.19 17.37 -30.94
C GLU A 524 -21.32 15.91 -30.42
N CYS A 525 -20.39 15.42 -29.65
CA CYS A 525 -20.48 14.11 -28.96
C CYS A 525 -21.32 14.18 -27.69
#